data_1996949a4d16d112d8eb2548373e4280
#
_entry.id   1996949a4d16d112d8eb2548373e4280
#
_cell.length_a   1.000
_cell.length_b   1.000
_cell.length_c   1.000
_cell.angle_alpha   90.00
_cell.angle_beta   90.00
_cell.angle_gamma   90.00
#
_symmetry.space_group_name_H-M   'P 1'
#
loop_
_entity.id
_entity.type
_entity.pdbx_description
1 polymer ?
#
loop_
_entity_poly.entity_id
_entity_poly.type
_entity_poly.pdbx_seq_one_letter_code
_entity_poly.pdbx_strand_id
1 'polypeptide(L)'
;CRFRKQISYLNKKLLTPEIKMTQSLWNEIEPINVNQKTYMKHFDKLTTYYPDFCDEYNTDIQYHNKLFFGSLPTYNSLIKHAIRIINSPVQTDSIKRQSTSLNLLWKQMISYFKKGAFQFTIPVIDVSQTMISNDINAFYNAVGIALSVACNSCIESRIIAVANSSMWIQFHHTDSFIDIIDNFFTSIEPIQGSPLIQNTSIDLIIQGIKGSYSTTRFVDNLNILFVSDFSQNNVFHLHELYPNVKDLFIQNGFDVAPYVFYWNVSTHHTLDVSTIMDYTKNRVFSGSSIHLLHDFIYIIEKQTHDVFSPYEAAVFSVDKHRYLPLSTYLYSWF
;
A
#
# COMPACT_ATOMS: atom_id res chain seq x y z
N CYS A 1 -33.84 -2.01 -3.82
CA CYS A 1 -34.05 -2.06 -5.27
C CYS A 1 -34.44 -0.73 -5.93
N ARG A 2 -35.33 0.10 -5.31
CA ARG A 2 -35.81 1.37 -5.88
C ARG A 2 -34.69 2.40 -6.08
N PHE A 3 -33.82 2.54 -5.09
CA PHE A 3 -32.68 3.46 -5.14
C PHE A 3 -31.69 3.16 -6.29
N ARG A 4 -31.34 1.89 -6.49
CA ARG A 4 -30.46 1.49 -7.62
C ARG A 4 -31.07 1.80 -8.98
N LYS A 5 -32.38 1.63 -9.13
CA LYS A 5 -33.10 1.97 -10.37
C LYS A 5 -33.09 3.48 -10.62
N GLN A 6 -33.25 4.29 -9.57
CA GLN A 6 -33.19 5.75 -9.69
C GLN A 6 -31.79 6.23 -10.08
N ILE A 7 -30.72 5.71 -9.45
CA ILE A 7 -29.34 6.04 -9.82
C ILE A 7 -29.05 5.63 -11.27
N SER A 8 -29.47 4.42 -11.68
CA SER A 8 -29.28 3.96 -13.05
C SER A 8 -29.99 4.86 -14.07
N TYR A 9 -31.20 5.33 -13.73
CA TYR A 9 -31.96 6.25 -14.56
C TYR A 9 -31.27 7.63 -14.66
N LEU A 10 -30.80 8.17 -13.52
CA LEU A 10 -30.08 9.44 -13.48
C LEU A 10 -28.77 9.37 -14.27
N ASN A 11 -27.98 8.31 -14.08
CA ASN A 11 -26.73 8.12 -14.83
C ASN A 11 -26.96 8.06 -16.34
N LYS A 12 -28.05 7.38 -16.78
CA LYS A 12 -28.42 7.37 -18.20
C LYS A 12 -28.80 8.75 -18.73
N LYS A 13 -29.51 9.54 -17.95
CA LYS A 13 -29.87 10.93 -18.34
C LYS A 13 -28.68 11.88 -18.36
N LEU A 14 -27.74 11.70 -17.41
CA LEU A 14 -26.56 12.54 -17.28
C LEU A 14 -25.44 12.12 -18.26
N LEU A 15 -25.62 11.02 -19.00
CA LEU A 15 -24.61 10.47 -19.91
C LEU A 15 -23.22 10.43 -19.28
N THR A 16 -23.16 9.84 -18.05
CA THR A 16 -21.90 9.72 -17.33
C THR A 16 -20.82 9.01 -18.15
N PRO A 17 -19.53 9.25 -17.88
CA PRO A 17 -18.44 8.58 -18.62
C PRO A 17 -18.63 7.07 -18.74
N GLU A 18 -19.10 6.40 -17.70
CA GLU A 18 -19.36 4.95 -17.69
C GLU A 18 -20.47 4.56 -18.67
N ILE A 19 -21.51 5.37 -18.82
CA ILE A 19 -22.58 5.11 -19.79
C ILE A 19 -22.05 5.31 -21.21
N LYS A 20 -21.31 6.39 -21.46
CA LYS A 20 -20.68 6.63 -22.79
C LYS A 20 -19.71 5.49 -23.15
N MET A 21 -18.92 5.01 -22.17
CA MET A 21 -18.02 3.86 -22.34
C MET A 21 -18.79 2.57 -22.72
N THR A 22 -19.94 2.30 -22.09
CA THR A 22 -20.78 1.13 -22.44
C THR A 22 -21.40 1.24 -23.81
N GLN A 23 -21.65 2.44 -24.29
CA GLN A 23 -22.17 2.73 -25.62
C GLN A 23 -21.08 2.86 -26.69
N SER A 24 -19.81 2.70 -26.32
CA SER A 24 -18.64 2.88 -27.19
C SER A 24 -18.47 4.31 -27.74
N LEU A 25 -19.04 5.30 -27.06
CA LEU A 25 -18.94 6.73 -27.39
C LEU A 25 -17.70 7.36 -26.74
N TRP A 26 -16.54 6.77 -26.98
CA TRP A 26 -15.29 7.16 -26.32
C TRP A 26 -14.85 8.58 -26.67
N ASN A 27 -15.05 9.00 -27.91
CA ASN A 27 -14.68 10.35 -28.40
C ASN A 27 -15.52 11.48 -27.79
N GLU A 28 -16.62 11.14 -27.09
CA GLU A 28 -17.46 12.11 -26.40
C GLU A 28 -17.13 12.22 -24.92
N ILE A 29 -16.11 11.50 -24.45
CA ILE A 29 -15.72 11.50 -23.05
C ILE A 29 -14.53 12.42 -22.87
N GLU A 30 -14.69 13.43 -22.03
CA GLU A 30 -13.56 14.25 -21.59
C GLU A 30 -12.71 13.45 -20.60
N PRO A 31 -11.39 13.28 -20.86
CA PRO A 31 -10.50 12.48 -20.01
C PRO A 31 -10.54 12.90 -18.54
N ILE A 32 -10.60 14.21 -18.28
CA ILE A 32 -10.63 14.79 -16.93
C ILE A 32 -11.83 14.33 -16.09
N ASN A 33 -12.92 13.90 -16.71
CA ASN A 33 -14.12 13.42 -16.02
C ASN A 33 -14.07 11.92 -15.69
N VAL A 34 -13.00 11.22 -16.12
CA VAL A 34 -12.82 9.79 -15.86
C VAL A 34 -11.98 9.61 -14.59
N ASN A 35 -12.56 8.96 -13.58
CA ASN A 35 -11.81 8.64 -12.38
C ASN A 35 -10.78 7.52 -12.62
N GLN A 36 -9.72 7.49 -11.80
CA GLN A 36 -8.60 6.55 -11.97
C GLN A 36 -9.01 5.09 -11.95
N LYS A 37 -9.98 4.71 -11.14
CA LYS A 37 -10.50 3.35 -11.07
C LYS A 37 -11.19 2.94 -12.37
N THR A 38 -11.98 3.82 -12.95
CA THR A 38 -12.64 3.61 -14.23
C THR A 38 -11.61 3.56 -15.37
N TYR A 39 -10.62 4.47 -15.35
CA TYR A 39 -9.50 4.44 -16.28
C TYR A 39 -8.77 3.09 -16.25
N MET A 40 -8.37 2.62 -15.08
CA MET A 40 -7.70 1.32 -14.92
C MET A 40 -8.56 0.13 -15.35
N LYS A 41 -9.87 0.19 -15.13
CA LYS A 41 -10.79 -0.86 -15.59
C LYS A 41 -10.79 -1.03 -17.11
N HIS A 42 -10.57 0.06 -17.86
CA HIS A 42 -10.57 0.08 -19.31
C HIS A 42 -9.17 0.32 -19.91
N PHE A 43 -8.13 0.14 -19.10
CA PHE A 43 -6.75 0.53 -19.38
C PHE A 43 -6.23 0.01 -20.73
N ASP A 44 -6.30 -1.31 -20.94
CA ASP A 44 -5.80 -1.93 -22.18
C ASP A 44 -6.53 -1.40 -23.42
N LYS A 45 -7.84 -1.20 -23.30
CA LYS A 45 -8.65 -0.68 -24.42
C LYS A 45 -8.31 0.77 -24.73
N LEU A 46 -8.18 1.60 -23.72
CA LEU A 46 -7.87 3.02 -23.87
C LEU A 46 -6.48 3.21 -24.48
N THR A 47 -5.47 2.55 -23.94
CA THR A 47 -4.09 2.69 -24.40
C THR A 47 -3.84 2.13 -25.81
N THR A 48 -4.68 1.19 -26.25
CA THR A 48 -4.53 0.55 -27.57
C THR A 48 -5.34 1.27 -28.65
N TYR A 49 -6.59 1.60 -28.36
CA TYR A 49 -7.53 2.08 -29.39
C TYR A 49 -7.84 3.58 -29.31
N TYR A 50 -7.51 4.22 -28.20
CA TYR A 50 -7.80 5.64 -27.93
C TYR A 50 -6.55 6.37 -27.40
N PRO A 51 -5.45 6.43 -28.20
CA PRO A 51 -4.18 7.00 -27.77
C PRO A 51 -4.30 8.47 -27.36
N ASP A 52 -5.03 9.28 -28.15
CA ASP A 52 -5.19 10.71 -27.86
C ASP A 52 -5.86 10.93 -26.51
N PHE A 53 -6.90 10.16 -26.20
CA PHE A 53 -7.54 10.16 -24.88
C PHE A 53 -6.55 9.85 -23.74
N CYS A 54 -5.66 8.87 -23.94
CA CYS A 54 -4.64 8.52 -22.94
C CYS A 54 -3.60 9.62 -22.77
N ASP A 55 -3.18 10.24 -23.85
CA ASP A 55 -2.19 11.29 -23.81
C ASP A 55 -2.75 12.56 -23.13
N GLU A 56 -4.02 12.92 -23.39
CA GLU A 56 -4.73 13.97 -22.66
C GLU A 56 -4.90 13.62 -21.18
N TYR A 57 -5.32 12.39 -20.84
CA TYR A 57 -5.49 11.95 -19.47
C TYR A 57 -4.16 12.00 -18.68
N ASN A 58 -3.06 11.57 -19.29
CA ASN A 58 -1.73 11.64 -18.71
C ASN A 58 -1.28 13.09 -18.48
N THR A 59 -1.59 13.98 -19.42
CA THR A 59 -1.32 15.42 -19.31
C THR A 59 -2.11 16.04 -18.16
N ASP A 60 -3.38 15.69 -18.03
CA ASP A 60 -4.24 16.16 -16.93
C ASP A 60 -3.74 15.70 -15.56
N ILE A 61 -3.32 14.44 -15.44
CA ILE A 61 -2.70 13.93 -14.21
C ILE A 61 -1.44 14.70 -13.87
N GLN A 62 -0.58 14.95 -14.86
CA GLN A 62 0.72 15.57 -14.64
C GLN A 62 0.63 17.04 -14.21
N TYR A 63 -0.27 17.81 -14.84
CA TYR A 63 -0.30 19.27 -14.66
C TYR A 63 -1.35 19.76 -13.68
N HIS A 64 -2.48 19.07 -13.54
CA HIS A 64 -3.57 19.56 -12.72
C HIS A 64 -3.57 19.05 -11.29
N ASN A 65 -2.67 18.10 -10.95
CA ASN A 65 -2.55 17.52 -9.60
C ASN A 65 -3.93 17.20 -8.99
N LYS A 66 -4.92 16.99 -9.85
CA LYS A 66 -6.28 16.68 -9.45
C LYS A 66 -6.25 15.28 -8.84
N LEU A 67 -6.12 15.25 -7.54
CA LEU A 67 -6.63 14.14 -6.76
C LEU A 67 -8.07 13.92 -7.22
N PHE A 68 -8.27 12.96 -8.11
CA PHE A 68 -9.60 12.52 -8.50
C PHE A 68 -10.25 11.97 -7.25
N PHE A 69 -10.90 12.87 -6.50
CA PHE A 69 -11.62 12.53 -5.30
C PHE A 69 -12.58 11.40 -5.62
N GLY A 70 -12.33 10.25 -5.02
CA GLY A 70 -13.32 9.18 -4.99
C GLY A 70 -12.84 7.78 -5.28
N SER A 71 -11.78 7.55 -6.06
CA SER A 71 -11.32 6.18 -6.29
C SER A 71 -9.93 6.10 -6.90
N LEU A 72 -8.92 6.11 -6.03
CA LEU A 72 -7.57 5.69 -6.40
C LEU A 72 -7.61 4.24 -6.93
N PRO A 73 -6.77 3.87 -7.91
CA PRO A 73 -6.63 2.50 -8.32
C PRO A 73 -6.15 1.63 -7.15
N THR A 74 -6.49 0.37 -7.15
CA THR A 74 -5.95 -0.56 -6.15
C THR A 74 -4.52 -0.94 -6.51
N TYR A 75 -3.68 -1.18 -5.51
CA TYR A 75 -2.31 -1.67 -5.70
C TYR A 75 -2.27 -2.92 -6.58
N ASN A 76 -3.18 -3.88 -6.29
CA ASN A 76 -3.35 -5.07 -7.10
C ASN A 76 -3.53 -4.77 -8.60
N SER A 77 -4.36 -3.78 -8.94
CA SER A 77 -4.59 -3.40 -10.34
C SER A 77 -3.32 -2.84 -10.99
N LEU A 78 -2.61 -1.92 -10.31
CA LEU A 78 -1.38 -1.33 -10.85
C LEU A 78 -0.28 -2.38 -11.03
N ILE A 79 -0.05 -3.23 -10.03
CA ILE A 79 1.01 -4.24 -10.07
C ILE A 79 0.74 -5.30 -11.13
N LYS A 80 -0.52 -5.74 -11.30
CA LYS A 80 -0.88 -6.67 -12.38
C LYS A 80 -0.57 -6.12 -13.76
N HIS A 81 -0.87 -4.85 -13.99
CA HIS A 81 -0.54 -4.22 -15.27
C HIS A 81 0.96 -4.05 -15.45
N ALA A 82 1.71 -3.69 -14.40
CA ALA A 82 3.16 -3.61 -14.45
C ALA A 82 3.80 -4.95 -14.81
N ILE A 83 3.41 -6.04 -14.13
CA ILE A 83 3.90 -7.40 -14.44
C ILE A 83 3.59 -7.79 -15.89
N ARG A 84 2.41 -7.44 -16.40
CA ARG A 84 2.06 -7.73 -17.79
C ARG A 84 2.96 -6.98 -18.77
N ILE A 85 3.32 -5.73 -18.48
CA ILE A 85 4.24 -4.94 -19.29
C ILE A 85 5.64 -5.53 -19.26
N ILE A 86 6.15 -5.91 -18.07
CA ILE A 86 7.45 -6.54 -17.89
C ILE A 86 7.56 -7.83 -18.71
N ASN A 87 6.53 -8.66 -18.67
CA ASN A 87 6.48 -9.93 -19.39
C ASN A 87 6.15 -9.80 -20.89
N SER A 88 5.99 -8.58 -21.41
CA SER A 88 5.65 -8.39 -22.82
C SER A 88 6.89 -8.51 -23.71
N PRO A 89 6.90 -9.41 -24.68
CA PRO A 89 8.07 -9.64 -25.54
C PRO A 89 8.33 -8.50 -26.52
N VAL A 90 7.36 -7.62 -26.77
CA VAL A 90 7.43 -6.58 -27.80
C VAL A 90 7.06 -5.22 -27.21
N GLN A 91 7.95 -4.25 -27.40
CA GLN A 91 7.74 -2.86 -26.99
C GLN A 91 6.95 -2.09 -28.09
N THR A 92 5.63 -2.22 -28.05
CA THR A 92 4.72 -1.45 -28.92
C THR A 92 4.49 -0.04 -28.35
N ASP A 93 3.99 0.88 -29.17
CA ASP A 93 3.61 2.23 -28.70
C ASP A 93 2.49 2.16 -27.64
N SER A 94 1.60 1.19 -27.72
CA SER A 94 0.60 0.92 -26.70
C SER A 94 1.26 0.58 -25.35
N ILE A 95 2.28 -0.28 -25.33
CA ILE A 95 3.02 -0.66 -24.12
C ILE A 95 3.77 0.54 -23.54
N LYS A 96 4.37 1.39 -24.37
CA LYS A 96 5.01 2.62 -23.90
C LYS A 96 4.02 3.56 -23.22
N ARG A 97 2.81 3.75 -23.81
CA ARG A 97 1.73 4.53 -23.19
C ARG A 97 1.28 3.91 -21.88
N GLN A 98 1.15 2.58 -21.84
CA GLN A 98 0.80 1.87 -20.60
C GLN A 98 1.83 2.12 -19.49
N SER A 99 3.11 2.00 -19.80
CA SER A 99 4.21 2.28 -18.86
C SER A 99 4.15 3.72 -18.35
N THR A 100 3.99 4.70 -19.25
CA THR A 100 3.88 6.12 -18.89
C THR A 100 2.69 6.37 -17.96
N SER A 101 1.51 5.86 -18.29
CA SER A 101 0.31 6.01 -17.48
C SER A 101 0.46 5.38 -16.09
N LEU A 102 1.04 4.17 -15.99
CA LEU A 102 1.26 3.51 -14.71
C LEU A 102 2.25 4.28 -13.84
N ASN A 103 3.32 4.82 -14.43
CA ASN A 103 4.28 5.64 -13.71
C ASN A 103 3.65 6.93 -13.16
N LEU A 104 2.79 7.59 -13.94
CA LEU A 104 2.10 8.79 -13.49
C LEU A 104 1.10 8.47 -12.37
N LEU A 105 0.30 7.42 -12.51
CA LEU A 105 -0.66 6.97 -11.49
C LEU A 105 0.05 6.59 -10.19
N TRP A 106 1.19 5.89 -10.28
CA TRP A 106 2.00 5.54 -9.12
C TRP A 106 2.57 6.79 -8.43
N LYS A 107 3.17 7.71 -9.20
CA LYS A 107 3.69 8.98 -8.66
C LYS A 107 2.59 9.77 -7.96
N GLN A 108 1.39 9.80 -8.51
CA GLN A 108 0.26 10.47 -7.89
C GLN A 108 -0.18 9.78 -6.59
N MET A 109 -0.21 8.43 -6.57
CA MET A 109 -0.51 7.68 -5.35
C MET A 109 0.52 7.94 -4.25
N ILE A 110 1.81 7.96 -4.57
CA ILE A 110 2.87 8.26 -3.60
C ILE A 110 2.77 9.72 -3.14
N SER A 111 2.54 10.66 -4.05
CA SER A 111 2.42 12.10 -3.73
C SER A 111 1.21 12.44 -2.87
N TYR A 112 0.24 11.52 -2.76
CA TYR A 112 -0.88 11.65 -1.84
C TYR A 112 -0.43 11.64 -0.38
N PHE A 113 0.71 11.03 -0.08
CA PHE A 113 1.34 11.05 1.22
C PHE A 113 2.46 12.09 1.23
N LYS A 114 2.53 12.87 2.31
CA LYS A 114 3.65 13.79 2.51
C LYS A 114 4.95 12.99 2.59
N LYS A 115 6.01 13.47 1.92
CA LYS A 115 7.33 12.86 2.05
C LYS A 115 7.75 12.81 3.51
N GLY A 116 8.20 11.65 3.97
CA GLY A 116 8.52 11.39 5.38
C GLY A 116 7.30 11.14 6.27
N ALA A 117 6.08 11.04 5.71
CA ALA A 117 4.86 10.78 6.48
C ALA A 117 4.94 9.49 7.31
N PHE A 118 5.66 8.49 6.81
CA PHE A 118 5.87 7.23 7.53
C PHE A 118 7.11 7.25 8.45
N GLN A 119 7.70 8.42 8.69
CA GLN A 119 8.85 8.60 9.57
C GLN A 119 9.94 7.52 9.35
N PHE A 120 10.47 6.93 10.42
CA PHE A 120 11.47 5.87 10.35
C PHE A 120 10.80 4.48 10.31
N THR A 121 9.93 4.24 9.34
CA THR A 121 9.24 2.95 9.19
C THR A 121 9.97 2.06 8.20
N ILE A 122 10.28 0.83 8.63
CA ILE A 122 10.82 -0.24 7.80
C ILE A 122 9.68 -1.23 7.49
N PRO A 123 9.22 -1.34 6.26
CA PRO A 123 8.28 -2.38 5.85
C PRO A 123 9.00 -3.72 5.70
N VAL A 124 8.41 -4.75 6.31
CA VAL A 124 8.83 -6.15 6.25
C VAL A 124 7.69 -6.92 5.60
N ILE A 125 7.89 -7.41 4.40
CA ILE A 125 6.85 -8.06 3.61
C ILE A 125 7.09 -9.56 3.53
N ASP A 126 6.02 -10.32 3.75
CA ASP A 126 5.99 -11.75 3.47
C ASP A 126 5.90 -12.00 1.97
N VAL A 127 6.90 -12.69 1.44
CA VAL A 127 6.99 -13.11 0.04
C VAL A 127 7.05 -14.63 -0.08
N SER A 128 6.57 -15.35 0.94
CA SER A 128 6.54 -16.81 0.92
C SER A 128 5.62 -17.34 -0.18
N GLN A 129 5.97 -18.51 -0.70
CA GLN A 129 5.16 -19.20 -1.70
C GLN A 129 3.75 -19.48 -1.18
N THR A 130 3.59 -19.67 0.13
CA THR A 130 2.29 -19.88 0.79
C THR A 130 1.39 -18.67 0.60
N MET A 131 1.89 -17.46 0.90
CA MET A 131 1.13 -16.22 0.73
C MET A 131 0.74 -15.99 -0.73
N ILE A 132 1.67 -16.21 -1.67
CA ILE A 132 1.42 -16.02 -3.11
C ILE A 132 0.35 -16.99 -3.62
N SER A 133 0.42 -18.26 -3.20
CA SER A 133 -0.52 -19.30 -3.66
C SER A 133 -1.90 -19.20 -3.00
N ASN A 134 -1.99 -18.69 -1.77
CA ASN A 134 -3.27 -18.52 -1.07
C ASN A 134 -4.13 -17.41 -1.69
N ASP A 135 -3.55 -16.21 -1.87
CA ASP A 135 -4.23 -15.06 -2.48
C ASP A 135 -3.23 -14.11 -3.15
N ILE A 136 -3.02 -14.29 -4.44
CA ILE A 136 -2.15 -13.43 -5.24
C ILE A 136 -2.59 -11.95 -5.23
N ASN A 137 -3.87 -11.65 -5.03
CA ASN A 137 -4.35 -10.28 -4.96
C ASN A 137 -3.97 -9.64 -3.62
N ALA A 138 -4.06 -10.40 -2.53
CA ALA A 138 -3.58 -9.97 -1.21
C ALA A 138 -2.07 -9.71 -1.26
N PHE A 139 -1.31 -10.60 -1.90
CA PHE A 139 0.12 -10.42 -2.12
C PHE A 139 0.45 -9.13 -2.87
N TYR A 140 -0.21 -8.85 -4.00
CA TYR A 140 0.00 -7.59 -4.73
C TYR A 140 -0.40 -6.35 -3.91
N ASN A 141 -1.44 -6.44 -3.09
CA ASN A 141 -1.76 -5.35 -2.18
C ASN A 141 -0.67 -5.16 -1.10
N ALA A 142 -0.12 -6.25 -0.57
CA ALA A 142 1.00 -6.18 0.39
C ALA A 142 2.24 -5.50 -0.22
N VAL A 143 2.60 -5.88 -1.45
CA VAL A 143 3.70 -5.24 -2.20
C VAL A 143 3.44 -3.75 -2.36
N GLY A 144 2.25 -3.35 -2.78
CA GLY A 144 1.89 -1.94 -2.95
C GLY A 144 1.93 -1.13 -1.66
N ILE A 145 1.45 -1.70 -0.55
CA ILE A 145 1.52 -1.08 0.79
C ILE A 145 2.98 -0.90 1.20
N ALA A 146 3.79 -1.96 1.13
CA ALA A 146 5.20 -1.93 1.51
C ALA A 146 6.00 -0.90 0.69
N LEU A 147 5.79 -0.86 -0.64
CA LEU A 147 6.41 0.12 -1.53
C LEU A 147 5.98 1.55 -1.20
N SER A 148 4.70 1.80 -0.93
CA SER A 148 4.19 3.13 -0.57
C SER A 148 4.80 3.64 0.73
N VAL A 149 4.95 2.77 1.72
CA VAL A 149 5.62 3.08 2.98
C VAL A 149 7.10 3.36 2.75
N ALA A 150 7.80 2.48 2.03
CA ALA A 150 9.23 2.63 1.75
C ALA A 150 9.55 3.93 0.99
N CYS A 151 8.78 4.27 -0.05
CA CYS A 151 8.97 5.48 -0.85
C CYS A 151 8.74 6.78 -0.06
N ASN A 152 7.93 6.76 1.00
CA ASN A 152 7.60 7.93 1.82
C ASN A 152 8.17 7.86 3.24
N SER A 153 9.02 6.88 3.54
CA SER A 153 9.78 6.81 4.80
C SER A 153 10.96 7.79 4.80
N CYS A 154 11.43 8.17 5.98
CA CYS A 154 12.68 8.91 6.17
C CYS A 154 13.92 8.02 6.01
N ILE A 155 13.74 6.71 6.09
CA ILE A 155 14.76 5.72 5.74
C ILE A 155 14.75 5.60 4.22
N GLU A 156 15.93 5.52 3.60
CA GLU A 156 16.04 5.30 2.15
C GLU A 156 15.07 4.21 1.68
N SER A 157 14.50 4.39 0.50
CA SER A 157 13.46 3.52 -0.08
C SER A 157 13.86 2.03 -0.05
N ARG A 158 13.65 1.38 1.09
CA ARG A 158 14.07 0.00 1.39
C ARG A 158 12.93 -0.82 1.95
N ILE A 159 12.90 -2.08 1.59
CA ILE A 159 11.96 -3.09 2.09
C ILE A 159 12.77 -4.30 2.53
N ILE A 160 12.32 -5.01 3.56
CA ILE A 160 12.80 -6.35 3.85
C ILE A 160 11.78 -7.35 3.31
N ALA A 161 12.22 -8.18 2.38
CA ALA A 161 11.45 -9.32 1.90
C ALA A 161 11.79 -10.56 2.72
N VAL A 162 10.77 -11.28 3.17
CA VAL A 162 10.91 -12.48 4.02
C VAL A 162 10.18 -13.65 3.38
N ALA A 163 10.90 -14.73 3.20
CA ALA A 163 10.38 -16.04 2.82
C ALA A 163 11.10 -17.10 3.66
N ASN A 164 11.77 -18.04 3.04
CA ASN A 164 12.65 -18.97 3.74
C ASN A 164 13.95 -18.31 4.26
N SER A 165 14.32 -17.20 3.67
CA SER A 165 15.36 -16.28 4.14
C SER A 165 14.87 -14.84 4.04
N SER A 166 15.66 -13.90 4.54
CA SER A 166 15.32 -12.47 4.49
C SER A 166 16.38 -11.68 3.76
N MET A 167 15.98 -10.65 3.03
CA MET A 167 16.89 -9.76 2.34
C MET A 167 16.38 -8.33 2.26
N TRP A 168 17.31 -7.37 2.18
CA TRP A 168 17.00 -6.00 1.83
C TRP A 168 16.80 -5.85 0.32
N ILE A 169 15.74 -5.13 -0.05
CA ILE A 169 15.52 -4.67 -1.41
C ILE A 169 15.52 -3.14 -1.37
N GLN A 170 16.38 -2.52 -2.15
CA GLN A 170 16.52 -1.07 -2.22
C GLN A 170 16.06 -0.57 -3.58
N PHE A 171 15.37 0.58 -3.59
CA PHE A 171 14.89 1.26 -4.79
C PHE A 171 15.49 2.65 -4.86
N HIS A 172 15.68 3.17 -6.07
CA HIS A 172 16.12 4.53 -6.28
C HIS A 172 14.92 5.46 -6.56
N HIS A 173 15.00 6.70 -6.10
CA HIS A 173 13.92 7.68 -6.32
C HIS A 173 13.70 8.02 -7.80
N THR A 174 14.67 7.73 -8.65
CA THR A 174 14.60 7.93 -10.09
C THR A 174 13.96 6.77 -10.83
N ASP A 175 13.83 5.62 -10.19
CA ASP A 175 13.29 4.42 -10.84
C ASP A 175 11.83 4.64 -11.25
N SER A 176 11.49 4.12 -12.42
CA SER A 176 10.08 4.07 -12.83
C SER A 176 9.34 3.02 -12.01
N PHE A 177 8.02 3.12 -11.94
CA PHE A 177 7.21 2.10 -11.26
C PHE A 177 7.42 0.69 -11.84
N ILE A 178 7.61 0.61 -13.15
CA ILE A 178 7.89 -0.67 -13.82
C ILE A 178 9.23 -1.23 -13.36
N ASP A 179 10.28 -0.39 -13.29
CA ASP A 179 11.61 -0.82 -12.84
C ASP A 179 11.59 -1.25 -11.36
N ILE A 180 10.84 -0.52 -10.52
CA ILE A 180 10.65 -0.88 -9.11
C ILE A 180 10.02 -2.28 -8.98
N ILE A 181 8.95 -2.54 -9.74
CA ILE A 181 8.25 -3.83 -9.72
C ILE A 181 9.14 -4.94 -10.28
N ASP A 182 9.84 -4.71 -11.38
CA ASP A 182 10.77 -5.68 -11.97
C ASP A 182 11.89 -6.03 -11.00
N ASN A 183 12.56 -5.02 -10.43
CA ASN A 183 13.59 -5.20 -9.41
C ASN A 183 13.06 -5.99 -8.20
N PHE A 184 11.86 -5.64 -7.71
CA PHE A 184 11.27 -6.35 -6.57
C PHE A 184 11.06 -7.84 -6.88
N PHE A 185 10.39 -8.18 -7.98
CA PHE A 185 10.09 -9.57 -8.31
C PHE A 185 11.33 -10.38 -8.63
N THR A 186 12.29 -9.81 -9.34
CA THR A 186 13.59 -10.46 -9.62
C THR A 186 14.38 -10.70 -8.32
N SER A 187 14.33 -9.77 -7.38
CA SER A 187 15.04 -9.88 -6.11
C SER A 187 14.47 -10.97 -5.19
N ILE A 188 13.15 -11.17 -5.16
CA ILE A 188 12.53 -12.17 -4.27
C ILE A 188 12.63 -13.61 -4.78
N GLU A 189 12.85 -13.82 -6.07
CA GLU A 189 12.92 -15.15 -6.69
C GLU A 189 13.92 -16.10 -5.97
N PRO A 190 15.16 -15.68 -5.67
CA PRO A 190 16.15 -16.55 -5.01
C PRO A 190 15.75 -16.97 -3.59
N ILE A 191 15.08 -16.11 -2.83
CA ILE A 191 14.76 -16.39 -1.42
C ILE A 191 13.56 -17.30 -1.25
N GLN A 192 12.67 -17.39 -2.23
CA GLN A 192 11.50 -18.27 -2.19
C GLN A 192 11.86 -19.76 -2.18
N GLY A 193 12.96 -20.14 -2.81
CA GLY A 193 13.45 -21.52 -2.87
C GLY A 193 14.48 -21.88 -1.79
N SER A 194 14.89 -20.95 -0.93
CA SER A 194 15.90 -21.17 0.10
C SER A 194 15.37 -21.98 1.29
N PRO A 195 16.22 -22.70 2.05
CA PRO A 195 15.81 -23.36 3.28
C PRO A 195 15.41 -22.32 4.36
N LEU A 196 14.46 -22.69 5.22
CA LEU A 196 13.94 -21.83 6.28
C LEU A 196 15.05 -21.44 7.27
N ILE A 197 15.30 -20.13 7.43
CA ILE A 197 16.21 -19.58 8.41
C ILE A 197 15.39 -18.71 9.36
N GLN A 198 15.33 -19.09 10.63
CA GLN A 198 14.57 -18.36 11.67
C GLN A 198 15.17 -16.99 11.98
N ASN A 199 14.32 -15.98 12.25
CA ASN A 199 14.64 -14.67 12.82
C ASN A 199 15.53 -13.72 11.99
N THR A 200 15.74 -13.97 10.71
CA THR A 200 16.70 -13.18 9.90
C THR A 200 16.28 -11.74 9.62
N SER A 201 14.98 -11.41 9.60
CA SER A 201 14.51 -10.05 9.28
C SER A 201 14.90 -9.03 10.35
N ILE A 202 14.77 -9.40 11.63
CA ILE A 202 15.13 -8.54 12.77
C ILE A 202 16.64 -8.40 12.87
N ASP A 203 17.39 -9.48 12.63
CA ASP A 203 18.85 -9.43 12.60
C ASP A 203 19.37 -8.48 11.51
N LEU A 204 18.75 -8.48 10.33
CA LEU A 204 19.08 -7.55 9.25
C LEU A 204 18.84 -6.08 9.68
N ILE A 205 17.74 -5.80 10.39
CA ILE A 205 17.47 -4.46 10.92
C ILE A 205 18.53 -4.06 11.92
N ILE A 206 18.83 -4.94 12.89
CA ILE A 206 19.83 -4.69 13.94
C ILE A 206 21.22 -4.45 13.34
N GLN A 207 21.62 -5.28 12.36
CA GLN A 207 22.89 -5.09 11.65
C GLN A 207 22.92 -3.75 10.89
N GLY A 208 21.84 -3.39 10.21
CA GLY A 208 21.71 -2.10 9.52
C GLY A 208 21.86 -0.91 10.47
N ILE A 209 21.23 -0.96 11.64
CA ILE A 209 21.33 0.07 12.67
C ILE A 209 22.78 0.18 13.21
N LYS A 210 23.39 -0.94 13.56
CA LYS A 210 24.77 -0.98 14.08
C LYS A 210 25.78 -0.47 13.04
N GLY A 211 25.56 -0.79 11.76
CA GLY A 211 26.42 -0.34 10.65
C GLY A 211 26.31 1.14 10.31
N SER A 212 25.20 1.80 10.66
CA SER A 212 24.94 3.20 10.30
C SER A 212 25.29 4.22 11.39
N TYR A 213 26.02 3.85 12.45
CA TYR A 213 26.34 4.70 13.60
C TYR A 213 25.10 5.32 14.28
N SER A 214 23.95 4.68 14.13
CA SER A 214 22.69 5.18 14.64
C SER A 214 22.64 5.07 16.15
N THR A 215 22.21 6.15 16.81
CA THR A 215 22.11 6.24 18.25
C THR A 215 20.86 5.52 18.78
N THR A 216 20.80 5.25 20.09
CA THR A 216 19.59 4.77 20.79
C THR A 216 18.34 5.58 20.47
N ARG A 217 18.47 6.90 20.25
CA ARG A 217 17.37 7.79 19.81
C ARG A 217 16.74 7.41 18.47
N PHE A 218 17.48 6.75 17.59
CA PHE A 218 16.93 6.27 16.32
C PHE A 218 15.96 5.11 16.56
N VAL A 219 16.30 4.20 17.47
CA VAL A 219 15.48 3.03 17.79
C VAL A 219 14.17 3.43 18.48
N ASP A 220 14.16 4.51 19.29
CA ASP A 220 12.96 5.04 19.92
C ASP A 220 11.90 5.49 18.91
N ASN A 221 12.33 5.93 17.72
CA ASN A 221 11.46 6.41 16.66
C ASN A 221 11.27 5.37 15.54
N LEU A 222 11.91 4.20 15.66
CA LEU A 222 11.85 3.16 14.64
C LEU A 222 10.50 2.43 14.71
N ASN A 223 9.90 2.29 13.54
CA ASN A 223 8.70 1.51 13.34
C ASN A 223 9.02 0.32 12.43
N ILE A 224 8.58 -0.86 12.79
CA ILE A 224 8.66 -2.06 11.95
C ILE A 224 7.24 -2.42 11.53
N LEU A 225 6.98 -2.46 10.24
CA LEU A 225 5.68 -2.80 9.68
C LEU A 225 5.73 -4.17 9.01
N PHE A 226 5.17 -5.19 9.66
CA PHE A 226 4.99 -6.51 9.05
C PHE A 226 3.73 -6.53 8.19
N VAL A 227 3.86 -6.92 6.93
CA VAL A 227 2.75 -7.00 5.96
C VAL A 227 2.62 -8.43 5.46
N SER A 228 1.49 -9.09 5.76
CA SER A 228 1.25 -10.49 5.44
C SER A 228 -0.26 -10.81 5.45
N ASP A 229 -0.64 -12.01 5.02
CA ASP A 229 -1.97 -12.58 5.24
C ASP A 229 -2.12 -13.24 6.62
N PHE A 230 -1.01 -13.41 7.34
CA PHE A 230 -0.92 -14.05 8.66
C PHE A 230 -1.69 -15.38 8.76
N SER A 231 -1.72 -16.14 7.68
CA SER A 231 -2.30 -17.49 7.70
C SER A 231 -1.51 -18.43 8.62
N GLN A 232 -2.13 -19.49 9.12
CA GLN A 232 -1.51 -20.43 10.09
C GLN A 232 -0.22 -21.08 9.61
N ASN A 233 -0.01 -21.14 8.29
CA ASN A 233 1.20 -21.72 7.68
C ASN A 233 2.22 -20.66 7.28
N ASN A 234 2.10 -19.45 7.81
CA ASN A 234 2.91 -18.33 7.40
C ASN A 234 4.21 -18.19 8.20
N VAL A 235 5.17 -17.47 7.60
CA VAL A 235 6.50 -17.15 8.18
C VAL A 235 6.37 -16.35 9.47
N PHE A 236 5.27 -15.62 9.65
CA PHE A 236 5.05 -14.77 10.81
C PHE A 236 4.09 -15.40 11.82
N HIS A 237 4.63 -15.84 12.95
CA HIS A 237 3.84 -16.26 14.12
C HIS A 237 3.65 -15.06 15.04
N LEU A 238 2.47 -14.41 14.97
CA LEU A 238 2.18 -13.14 15.66
C LEU A 238 2.47 -13.14 17.16
N HIS A 239 2.14 -14.23 17.87
CA HIS A 239 2.34 -14.35 19.31
C HIS A 239 3.82 -14.48 19.72
N GLU A 240 4.70 -14.82 18.78
CA GLU A 240 6.14 -14.96 18.99
C GLU A 240 6.92 -13.73 18.51
N LEU A 241 6.37 -12.97 17.55
CA LEU A 241 7.08 -11.90 16.86
C LEU A 241 7.49 -10.77 17.80
N TYR A 242 6.58 -10.22 18.59
CA TYR A 242 6.92 -9.04 19.40
C TYR A 242 7.82 -9.35 20.58
N PRO A 243 7.58 -10.38 21.41
CA PRO A 243 8.53 -10.77 22.44
C PRO A 243 9.93 -10.99 21.87
N ASN A 244 10.01 -11.68 20.73
CA ASN A 244 11.28 -11.94 20.06
C ASN A 244 11.96 -10.65 19.56
N VAL A 245 11.22 -9.69 18.99
CA VAL A 245 11.76 -8.39 18.56
C VAL A 245 12.35 -7.65 19.77
N LYS A 246 11.59 -7.54 20.86
CA LYS A 246 12.02 -6.85 22.08
C LYS A 246 13.28 -7.49 22.65
N ASP A 247 13.27 -8.81 22.83
CA ASP A 247 14.37 -9.56 23.40
C ASP A 247 15.64 -9.47 22.54
N LEU A 248 15.52 -9.55 21.23
CA LEU A 248 16.63 -9.40 20.29
C LEU A 248 17.25 -7.99 20.35
N PHE A 249 16.44 -6.94 20.44
CA PHE A 249 16.97 -5.58 20.59
C PHE A 249 17.71 -5.41 21.90
N ILE A 250 17.16 -5.88 23.03
CA ILE A 250 17.79 -5.82 24.35
C ILE A 250 19.09 -6.64 24.35
N GLN A 251 19.10 -7.87 23.84
CA GLN A 251 20.30 -8.73 23.74
C GLN A 251 21.40 -8.09 22.89
N ASN A 252 21.03 -7.26 21.93
CA ASN A 252 21.95 -6.53 21.06
C ASN A 252 22.43 -5.18 21.63
N GLY A 253 22.07 -4.85 22.89
CA GLY A 253 22.56 -3.70 23.63
C GLY A 253 21.73 -2.42 23.40
N PHE A 254 20.48 -2.54 22.95
CA PHE A 254 19.56 -1.41 22.87
C PHE A 254 18.67 -1.39 24.11
N ASP A 255 18.52 -0.22 24.73
CA ASP A 255 17.70 -0.04 25.94
C ASP A 255 16.19 -0.10 25.66
N VAL A 256 15.82 0.09 24.41
CA VAL A 256 14.43 0.17 23.94
C VAL A 256 14.20 -0.70 22.70
N ALA A 257 12.98 -1.17 22.57
CA ALA A 257 12.52 -1.86 21.37
C ALA A 257 11.72 -0.91 20.46
N PRO A 258 11.76 -1.11 19.13
CA PRO A 258 10.96 -0.36 18.17
C PRO A 258 9.46 -0.60 18.34
N TYR A 259 8.63 0.26 17.75
CA TYR A 259 7.22 -0.01 17.59
C TYR A 259 7.02 -1.06 16.49
N VAL A 260 6.07 -1.97 16.73
CA VAL A 260 5.77 -3.05 15.79
C VAL A 260 4.32 -2.94 15.31
N PHE A 261 4.14 -2.92 14.03
CA PHE A 261 2.85 -2.85 13.36
C PHE A 261 2.63 -4.09 12.52
N TYR A 262 1.41 -4.61 12.57
CA TYR A 262 1.00 -5.78 11.80
C TYR A 262 -0.09 -5.37 10.82
N TRP A 263 0.14 -5.59 9.54
CA TRP A 263 -0.84 -5.29 8.51
C TRP A 263 -1.30 -6.56 7.83
N ASN A 264 -2.51 -6.98 8.19
CA ASN A 264 -3.17 -8.12 7.56
C ASN A 264 -3.85 -7.69 6.27
N VAL A 265 -3.38 -8.20 5.14
CA VAL A 265 -3.95 -7.95 3.82
C VAL A 265 -4.96 -9.02 3.39
N SER A 266 -5.15 -10.06 4.18
CA SER A 266 -6.12 -11.13 3.88
C SER A 266 -7.55 -10.59 3.86
N THR A 267 -8.33 -11.06 2.91
CA THR A 267 -9.79 -10.84 2.86
C THR A 267 -10.57 -11.94 3.57
N HIS A 268 -9.92 -13.05 3.90
CA HIS A 268 -10.55 -14.28 4.40
C HIS A 268 -10.22 -14.58 5.86
N HIS A 269 -9.12 -14.07 6.38
CA HIS A 269 -8.67 -14.34 7.74
C HIS A 269 -8.71 -13.06 8.58
N THR A 270 -9.49 -13.08 9.65
CA THR A 270 -9.42 -12.04 10.70
C THR A 270 -8.30 -12.41 11.66
N LEU A 271 -7.41 -11.47 11.94
CA LEU A 271 -6.43 -11.64 13.01
C LEU A 271 -7.13 -11.72 14.36
N ASP A 272 -6.80 -12.73 15.14
CA ASP A 272 -7.20 -12.75 16.55
C ASP A 272 -6.31 -11.78 17.34
N VAL A 273 -6.85 -10.60 17.56
CA VAL A 273 -6.16 -9.50 18.26
C VAL A 273 -5.90 -9.84 19.72
N SER A 274 -6.66 -10.80 20.29
CA SER A 274 -6.50 -11.22 21.70
C SER A 274 -5.13 -11.86 21.99
N THR A 275 -4.43 -12.31 20.96
CA THR A 275 -3.08 -12.91 21.09
C THR A 275 -1.94 -11.89 21.19
N ILE A 276 -2.20 -10.60 20.94
CA ILE A 276 -1.18 -9.55 20.99
C ILE A 276 -1.13 -9.00 22.43
N MET A 277 -0.17 -9.46 23.21
CA MET A 277 -0.11 -9.20 24.66
C MET A 277 0.29 -7.77 25.07
N ASP A 278 0.96 -7.00 24.21
CA ASP A 278 1.41 -5.64 24.54
C ASP A 278 0.84 -4.61 23.58
N TYR A 279 -0.31 -4.05 23.94
CA TYR A 279 -1.00 -3.05 23.15
C TYR A 279 -0.33 -1.67 23.15
N THR A 280 0.67 -1.44 23.98
CA THR A 280 1.32 -0.13 24.11
C THR A 280 2.23 0.17 22.93
N LYS A 281 2.93 -0.85 22.40
CA LYS A 281 3.87 -0.73 21.27
C LYS A 281 3.48 -1.53 20.03
N ASN A 282 2.32 -2.19 20.05
CA ASN A 282 1.85 -3.03 18.92
C ASN A 282 0.51 -2.54 18.42
N ARG A 283 0.34 -2.53 17.10
CA ARG A 283 -0.92 -2.18 16.44
C ARG A 283 -1.19 -3.10 15.27
N VAL A 284 -2.46 -3.40 15.08
CA VAL A 284 -2.93 -4.26 13.98
C VAL A 284 -3.81 -3.47 13.03
N PHE A 285 -3.53 -3.60 11.75
CA PHE A 285 -4.36 -3.11 10.65
C PHE A 285 -4.87 -4.29 9.85
N SER A 286 -6.09 -4.20 9.35
CA SER A 286 -6.66 -5.23 8.48
C SER A 286 -7.33 -4.60 7.28
N GLY A 287 -6.98 -5.10 6.10
CA GLY A 287 -7.55 -4.67 4.83
C GLY A 287 -6.51 -4.20 3.82
N SER A 288 -6.97 -3.96 2.60
CA SER A 288 -6.13 -3.59 1.46
C SER A 288 -6.35 -2.14 0.97
N SER A 289 -7.08 -1.34 1.75
CA SER A 289 -7.42 0.03 1.35
C SER A 289 -6.26 0.99 1.58
N ILE A 290 -5.93 1.79 0.56
CA ILE A 290 -4.94 2.87 0.67
C ILE A 290 -5.32 3.89 1.77
N HIS A 291 -6.60 4.03 2.09
CA HIS A 291 -7.04 4.93 3.16
C HIS A 291 -6.56 4.50 4.54
N LEU A 292 -6.28 3.21 4.77
CA LEU A 292 -5.69 2.73 6.02
C LEU A 292 -4.26 3.24 6.23
N LEU A 293 -3.55 3.63 5.16
CA LEU A 293 -2.23 4.27 5.29
C LEU A 293 -2.33 5.64 5.97
N HIS A 294 -3.43 6.39 5.80
CA HIS A 294 -3.66 7.60 6.57
C HIS A 294 -3.86 7.34 8.05
N ASP A 295 -4.59 6.27 8.37
CA ASP A 295 -4.80 5.85 9.76
C ASP A 295 -3.45 5.46 10.39
N PHE A 296 -2.60 4.77 9.63
CA PHE A 296 -1.25 4.41 10.05
C PHE A 296 -0.36 5.66 10.29
N ILE A 297 -0.33 6.62 9.35
CA ILE A 297 0.39 7.88 9.50
C ILE A 297 -0.05 8.63 10.76
N TYR A 298 -1.37 8.75 10.97
CA TYR A 298 -1.91 9.43 12.12
C TYR A 298 -1.44 8.79 13.45
N ILE A 299 -1.41 7.46 13.51
CA ILE A 299 -0.95 6.74 14.69
C ILE A 299 0.55 6.98 14.93
N ILE A 300 1.37 6.94 13.87
CA ILE A 300 2.80 7.21 13.96
C ILE A 300 3.07 8.65 14.41
N GLU A 301 2.39 9.63 13.82
CA GLU A 301 2.59 11.06 14.14
C GLU A 301 2.19 11.40 15.57
N LYS A 302 1.13 10.80 16.05
CA LYS A 302 0.65 11.05 17.42
C LYS A 302 1.55 10.39 18.46
N GLN A 303 2.24 9.26 18.12
CA GLN A 303 3.04 8.44 19.05
C GLN A 303 2.45 8.41 20.47
N THR A 304 1.13 8.54 20.54
CA THR A 304 0.43 8.63 21.81
C THR A 304 0.47 7.27 22.45
N HIS A 305 1.08 7.20 23.61
CA HIS A 305 1.11 6.05 24.51
C HIS A 305 -0.29 5.60 24.92
N ASP A 306 -1.32 6.34 24.50
CA ASP A 306 -2.69 6.05 24.86
C ASP A 306 -3.27 5.00 23.93
N VAL A 307 -3.71 3.93 24.51
CA VAL A 307 -4.54 2.92 23.85
C VAL A 307 -5.75 3.64 23.27
N PHE A 308 -5.92 3.58 21.95
CA PHE A 308 -7.15 4.04 21.32
C PHE A 308 -8.32 3.32 21.98
N SER A 309 -9.08 4.02 22.78
CA SER A 309 -10.33 3.46 23.28
C SER A 309 -11.25 3.13 22.10
N PRO A 310 -12.14 2.15 22.20
CA PRO A 310 -13.13 1.86 21.15
C PRO A 310 -13.93 3.11 20.73
N TYR A 311 -14.11 4.06 21.66
CA TYR A 311 -14.75 5.34 21.41
C TYR A 311 -13.88 6.24 20.50
N GLU A 312 -12.59 6.39 20.81
CA GLU A 312 -11.66 7.20 20.00
C GLU A 312 -11.49 6.61 18.60
N ALA A 313 -11.42 5.28 18.48
CA ALA A 313 -11.40 4.62 17.20
C ALA A 313 -12.67 4.87 16.37
N ALA A 314 -13.84 4.90 17.03
CA ALA A 314 -15.11 5.21 16.39
C ALA A 314 -15.16 6.69 15.97
N VAL A 315 -14.79 7.61 16.86
CA VAL A 315 -14.71 9.06 16.57
C VAL A 315 -13.75 9.30 15.39
N PHE A 316 -12.55 8.72 15.43
CA PHE A 316 -11.58 8.83 14.35
C PHE A 316 -12.10 8.30 13.02
N SER A 317 -12.86 7.21 13.04
CA SER A 317 -13.47 6.64 11.84
C SER A 317 -14.54 7.54 11.22
N VAL A 318 -15.26 8.32 12.04
CA VAL A 318 -16.31 9.25 11.61
C VAL A 318 -15.73 10.61 11.20
N ASP A 319 -14.63 11.04 11.82
CA ASP A 319 -13.98 12.34 11.57
C ASP A 319 -13.13 12.38 10.28
N LYS A 320 -13.20 11.35 9.46
CA LYS A 320 -12.50 11.34 8.16
C LYS A 320 -13.08 12.39 7.23
N HIS A 321 -12.21 13.03 6.47
CA HIS A 321 -12.53 14.09 5.50
C HIS A 321 -13.76 13.80 4.62
N ARG A 322 -13.99 12.51 4.28
CA ARG A 322 -15.16 12.07 3.50
C ARG A 322 -16.49 12.20 4.25
N TYR A 323 -16.45 12.23 5.59
CA TYR A 323 -17.63 12.38 6.45
C TYR A 323 -17.77 13.79 7.04
N LEU A 324 -16.86 14.71 6.68
CA LEU A 324 -16.91 16.10 7.13
C LEU A 324 -18.29 16.73 6.93
N PRO A 325 -18.99 16.54 5.78
CA PRO A 325 -20.34 17.04 5.62
C PRO A 325 -21.34 16.44 6.61
N LEU A 326 -21.15 15.15 6.97
CA LEU A 326 -22.03 14.48 7.92
C LEU A 326 -21.72 14.90 9.36
N SER A 327 -20.46 15.02 9.74
CA SER A 327 -20.05 15.50 11.05
C SER A 327 -20.49 16.94 11.26
N THR A 328 -20.28 17.84 10.29
CA THR A 328 -20.75 19.24 10.36
C THR A 328 -22.26 19.31 10.51
N TYR A 329 -22.99 18.45 9.82
CA TYR A 329 -24.45 18.35 9.95
C TYR A 329 -24.86 17.85 11.35
N LEU A 330 -24.20 16.83 11.88
CA LEU A 330 -24.49 16.31 13.23
C LEU A 330 -24.15 17.32 14.33
N TYR A 331 -23.01 18.02 14.23
CA TYR A 331 -22.62 19.06 15.19
C TYR A 331 -23.53 20.29 15.15
N SER A 332 -24.29 20.51 14.08
CA SER A 332 -25.28 21.58 14.02
C SER A 332 -26.58 21.27 14.79
N TRP A 333 -26.73 20.05 15.32
CA TRP A 333 -27.90 19.58 16.06
C TRP A 333 -27.68 19.52 17.59
N PHE A 334 -26.45 19.74 18.01
CA PHE A 334 -26.04 19.87 19.42
C PHE A 334 -25.52 21.29 19.70
#